data_ca35554b5800aa88dcb65c089b0d46eb
#
_entry.id   ca35554b5800aa88dcb65c089b0d46eb
#
_cell.length_a   1.000
_cell.length_b   1.000
_cell.length_c   1.000
_cell.angle_alpha   90.00
_cell.angle_beta   90.00
_cell.angle_gamma   90.00
#
_symmetry.space_group_name_H-M   'P 1'
#
loop_
_entity.id
_entity.type
_entity.pdbx_description
1 polymer ?
#
loop_
_entity_poly.entity_id
_entity_poly.type
_entity_poly.pdbx_seq_one_letter_code
_entity_poly.pdbx_strand_id
1 'polypeptide(L)'
;MKIKSAVALFACSALMLGAQNATDLFTAAKLKQLTNKLAAESKKKGGEFSGETLTRYGNHLTMLAHREKTGSSELHEKVADFLYIIDGDATVITGGKMVNGKTTEPNEIRGSSIQGGQTQKMGVGDIIHIQANTPHQMILAPGHTVTYFVVKVNE
;
A
#
# COMPACT_ATOMS: atom_id res chain seq x y z
N MET A 1 -48.82 50.43 20.93
CA MET A 1 -48.47 49.13 20.33
C MET A 1 -47.02 49.24 19.84
N LYS A 2 -46.05 48.66 20.59
CA LYS A 2 -44.60 48.76 20.30
C LYS A 2 -44.16 47.48 19.61
N ILE A 3 -43.77 47.57 18.35
CA ILE A 3 -43.23 46.48 17.57
C ILE A 3 -41.75 46.31 17.93
N LYS A 4 -41.38 45.20 18.51
CA LYS A 4 -39.97 44.82 18.77
C LYS A 4 -39.43 44.07 17.53
N SER A 5 -38.55 44.73 16.77
CA SER A 5 -37.80 44.09 15.70
C SER A 5 -36.71 43.19 16.33
N ALA A 6 -36.78 41.89 16.08
CA ALA A 6 -35.70 40.95 16.42
C ALA A 6 -34.72 40.89 15.24
N VAL A 7 -33.51 41.37 15.48
CA VAL A 7 -32.38 41.20 14.53
C VAL A 7 -31.79 39.80 14.77
N ALA A 8 -31.99 38.94 13.79
CA ALA A 8 -31.31 37.62 13.79
C ALA A 8 -29.88 37.79 13.31
N LEU A 9 -28.91 37.59 14.22
CA LEU A 9 -27.50 37.48 13.84
C LEU A 9 -27.30 36.10 13.20
N PHE A 10 -27.07 36.06 11.90
CA PHE A 10 -26.55 34.87 11.21
C PHE A 10 -25.05 34.77 11.52
N ALA A 11 -24.67 33.86 12.41
CA ALA A 11 -23.29 33.50 12.60
C ALA A 11 -22.86 32.65 11.39
N CYS A 12 -22.09 33.23 10.49
CA CYS A 12 -21.44 32.56 9.39
C CYS A 12 -20.26 31.78 9.97
N SER A 13 -20.47 30.49 10.28
CA SER A 13 -19.38 29.56 10.64
C SER A 13 -18.56 29.28 9.38
N ALA A 14 -17.47 30.03 9.19
CA ALA A 14 -16.47 29.68 8.22
C ALA A 14 -15.89 28.30 8.58
N LEU A 15 -16.25 27.26 7.82
CA LEU A 15 -15.50 26.00 7.83
C LEU A 15 -14.07 26.35 7.40
N MET A 16 -13.14 26.33 8.35
CA MET A 16 -11.72 26.29 8.06
C MET A 16 -11.47 24.95 7.39
N LEU A 17 -11.47 24.90 6.03
CA LEU A 17 -10.81 23.83 5.31
C LEU A 17 -9.34 23.93 5.72
N GLY A 18 -8.90 23.02 6.60
CA GLY A 18 -7.49 22.87 6.93
C GLY A 18 -6.72 22.70 5.62
N ALA A 19 -5.79 23.60 5.33
CA ALA A 19 -4.92 23.46 4.19
C ALA A 19 -4.22 22.11 4.31
N GLN A 20 -4.52 21.20 3.38
CA GLN A 20 -3.81 19.94 3.26
C GLN A 20 -2.34 20.30 3.00
N ASN A 21 -1.40 19.79 3.81
CA ASN A 21 0.01 20.05 3.58
C ASN A 21 0.35 19.73 2.13
N ALA A 22 0.96 20.68 1.43
CA ALA A 22 1.33 20.49 0.03
C ALA A 22 2.49 19.50 -0.16
N THR A 23 3.11 19.06 0.94
CA THR A 23 4.26 18.15 0.94
C THR A 23 4.21 17.19 2.12
N ASP A 24 4.61 15.94 1.89
CA ASP A 24 4.83 14.92 2.91
C ASP A 24 6.32 14.55 2.95
N LEU A 25 6.90 14.63 4.14
CA LEU A 25 8.28 14.20 4.37
C LEU A 25 8.30 13.05 5.37
N PHE A 26 8.75 11.90 4.92
CA PHE A 26 9.08 10.76 5.77
C PHE A 26 10.59 10.64 5.89
N THR A 27 11.15 11.12 6.98
CA THR A 27 12.60 11.05 7.24
C THR A 27 13.05 9.59 7.39
N ALA A 28 14.34 9.32 7.13
CA ALA A 28 14.92 7.98 7.33
C ALA A 28 14.68 7.44 8.76
N ALA A 29 14.76 8.31 9.78
CA ALA A 29 14.45 7.93 11.16
C ALA A 29 12.99 7.50 11.34
N LYS A 30 12.04 8.22 10.73
CA LYS A 30 10.60 7.86 10.77
C LYS A 30 10.32 6.56 10.03
N LEU A 31 10.91 6.36 8.84
CA LEU A 31 10.77 5.12 8.09
C LEU A 31 11.33 3.93 8.86
N LYS A 32 12.51 4.08 9.51
CA LYS A 32 13.08 3.02 10.36
C LYS A 32 12.16 2.67 11.54
N GLN A 33 11.57 3.68 12.19
CA GLN A 33 10.60 3.43 13.28
C GLN A 33 9.38 2.64 12.78
N LEU A 34 8.83 3.03 11.61
CA LEU A 34 7.69 2.34 11.00
C LEU A 34 8.06 0.91 10.57
N THR A 35 9.22 0.70 9.96
CA THR A 35 9.73 -0.64 9.61
C THR A 35 9.79 -1.55 10.83
N ASN A 36 10.37 -1.08 11.94
CA ASN A 36 10.45 -1.86 13.17
C ASN A 36 9.06 -2.22 13.73
N LYS A 37 8.11 -1.28 13.67
CA LYS A 37 6.71 -1.52 14.05
C LYS A 37 6.08 -2.61 13.18
N LEU A 38 6.19 -2.49 11.84
CA LEU A 38 5.61 -3.44 10.91
C LEU A 38 6.24 -4.84 11.03
N ALA A 39 7.54 -4.93 11.24
CA ALA A 39 8.22 -6.20 11.50
C ALA A 39 7.71 -6.87 12.77
N ALA A 40 7.53 -6.10 13.85
CA ALA A 40 6.97 -6.64 15.09
C ALA A 40 5.50 -7.09 14.93
N GLU A 41 4.70 -6.39 14.14
CA GLU A 41 3.32 -6.77 13.82
C GLU A 41 3.26 -8.01 12.91
N SER A 42 4.14 -8.11 11.91
CA SER A 42 4.28 -9.29 11.05
C SER A 42 4.59 -10.53 11.88
N LYS A 43 5.57 -10.45 12.79
CA LYS A 43 5.91 -11.56 13.71
C LYS A 43 4.73 -12.03 14.53
N LYS A 44 3.92 -11.12 15.08
CA LYS A 44 2.70 -11.45 15.85
C LYS A 44 1.66 -12.20 15.00
N LYS A 45 1.65 -11.98 13.68
CA LYS A 45 0.82 -12.67 12.69
C LYS A 45 1.49 -13.90 12.10
N GLY A 46 2.58 -14.38 12.66
CA GLY A 46 3.32 -15.55 12.16
C GLY A 46 4.15 -15.28 10.90
N GLY A 47 4.60 -14.04 10.68
CA GLY A 47 5.43 -13.63 9.54
C GLY A 47 4.65 -13.19 8.30
N GLU A 48 3.32 -13.04 8.40
CA GLU A 48 2.49 -12.57 7.30
C GLU A 48 2.66 -11.06 7.05
N PHE A 49 1.98 -10.58 6.02
CA PHE A 49 1.99 -9.17 5.64
C PHE A 49 1.59 -8.23 6.79
N SER A 50 2.39 -7.20 6.98
CA SER A 50 2.01 -6.01 7.74
C SER A 50 2.29 -4.76 6.90
N GLY A 51 1.35 -3.84 6.85
CA GLY A 51 1.47 -2.62 6.04
C GLY A 51 0.72 -1.45 6.66
N GLU A 52 1.22 -0.25 6.39
CA GLU A 52 0.62 1.00 6.83
C GLU A 52 0.53 1.98 5.66
N THR A 53 -0.66 2.49 5.39
CA THR A 53 -0.82 3.61 4.45
C THR A 53 -0.20 4.86 5.07
N LEU A 54 0.74 5.48 4.37
CA LEU A 54 1.41 6.69 4.81
C LEU A 54 0.57 7.93 4.48
N THR A 55 0.13 8.04 3.22
CA THR A 55 -0.71 9.14 2.76
C THR A 55 -1.64 8.69 1.64
N ARG A 56 -2.84 9.28 1.58
CA ARG A 56 -3.80 9.11 0.49
C ARG A 56 -3.96 10.42 -0.26
N TYR A 57 -3.92 10.34 -1.58
CA TYR A 57 -4.12 11.45 -2.51
C TYR A 57 -5.33 11.15 -3.41
N GLY A 58 -5.67 12.07 -4.31
CA GLY A 58 -6.85 11.91 -5.16
C GLY A 58 -6.80 10.67 -6.07
N ASN A 59 -5.64 10.38 -6.65
CA ASN A 59 -5.46 9.29 -7.62
C ASN A 59 -4.44 8.23 -7.20
N HIS A 60 -3.79 8.37 -6.06
CA HIS A 60 -2.80 7.40 -5.58
C HIS A 60 -2.72 7.38 -4.05
N LEU A 61 -2.07 6.38 -3.52
CA LEU A 61 -1.66 6.33 -2.12
C LEU A 61 -0.21 5.86 -2.01
N THR A 62 0.41 6.19 -0.89
CA THR A 62 1.71 5.66 -0.51
C THR A 62 1.58 4.80 0.73
N MET A 63 2.38 3.74 0.81
CA MET A 63 2.42 2.87 1.96
C MET A 63 3.80 2.27 2.20
N LEU A 64 4.02 1.84 3.43
CA LEU A 64 5.16 1.02 3.82
C LEU A 64 4.64 -0.39 4.15
N ALA A 65 5.36 -1.40 3.72
CA ALA A 65 4.98 -2.79 3.92
C ALA A 65 6.17 -3.66 4.33
N HIS A 66 5.88 -4.71 5.11
CA HIS A 66 6.85 -5.70 5.56
C HIS A 66 6.26 -7.10 5.46
N ARG A 67 7.10 -8.08 5.08
CA ARG A 67 6.77 -9.51 5.02
C ARG A 67 7.95 -10.34 5.51
N GLU A 68 7.64 -11.47 6.14
CA GLU A 68 8.60 -12.52 6.52
C GLU A 68 8.23 -13.87 5.87
N LYS A 69 7.16 -13.90 5.05
CA LYS A 69 6.67 -15.08 4.32
C LYS A 69 6.17 -14.72 2.94
N THR A 70 6.19 -15.68 2.05
CA THR A 70 5.53 -15.60 0.74
C THR A 70 4.07 -15.18 0.89
N GLY A 71 3.67 -14.19 0.11
CA GLY A 71 2.29 -13.71 0.05
C GLY A 71 1.39 -14.54 -0.88
N SER A 72 0.08 -14.29 -0.82
CA SER A 72 -0.86 -14.71 -1.87
C SER A 72 -0.51 -14.07 -3.21
N SER A 73 -0.94 -14.67 -4.31
CA SER A 73 -0.95 -13.97 -5.58
C SER A 73 -2.05 -12.90 -5.59
N GLU A 74 -1.78 -11.78 -6.24
CA GLU A 74 -2.61 -10.58 -6.26
C GLU A 74 -2.83 -10.11 -7.69
N LEU A 75 -4.00 -9.55 -7.95
CA LEU A 75 -4.31 -8.82 -9.18
C LEU A 75 -5.21 -7.65 -8.81
N HIS A 76 -4.75 -6.46 -9.12
CA HIS A 76 -5.49 -5.20 -9.02
C HIS A 76 -5.97 -4.81 -10.40
N GLU A 77 -7.29 -4.84 -10.66
CA GLU A 77 -7.81 -4.61 -12.02
C GLU A 77 -7.60 -3.16 -12.49
N LYS A 78 -7.55 -2.20 -11.55
CA LYS A 78 -7.52 -0.76 -11.82
C LYS A 78 -6.46 -0.02 -11.02
N VAL A 79 -5.43 -0.72 -10.54
CA VAL A 79 -4.37 -0.12 -9.74
C VAL A 79 -3.03 -0.65 -10.22
N ALA A 80 -2.13 0.26 -10.57
CA ALA A 80 -0.72 -0.05 -10.79
C ALA A 80 0.06 0.10 -9.48
N ASP A 81 1.06 -0.78 -9.29
CA ASP A 81 1.95 -0.79 -8.14
C ASP A 81 3.38 -0.40 -8.53
N PHE A 82 3.95 0.57 -7.82
CA PHE A 82 5.39 0.82 -7.81
C PHE A 82 5.96 0.36 -6.47
N LEU A 83 6.87 -0.59 -6.49
CA LEU A 83 7.54 -1.10 -5.29
C LEU A 83 9.00 -0.67 -5.30
N TYR A 84 9.48 -0.14 -4.19
CA TYR A 84 10.88 0.17 -3.93
C TYR A 84 11.36 -0.59 -2.70
N ILE A 85 12.37 -1.44 -2.84
CA ILE A 85 12.89 -2.26 -1.75
C ILE A 85 13.78 -1.42 -0.84
N ILE A 86 13.38 -1.30 0.43
CA ILE A 86 14.09 -0.54 1.46
C ILE A 86 15.06 -1.43 2.24
N ASP A 87 14.65 -2.67 2.53
CA ASP A 87 15.43 -3.61 3.32
C ASP A 87 15.08 -5.06 2.96
N GLY A 88 16.07 -5.95 3.01
CA GLY A 88 15.89 -7.36 2.67
C GLY A 88 15.83 -7.63 1.17
N ASP A 89 15.25 -8.75 0.80
CA ASP A 89 15.12 -9.21 -0.57
C ASP A 89 13.87 -10.06 -0.80
N ALA A 90 13.43 -10.12 -2.04
CA ALA A 90 12.32 -10.96 -2.46
C ALA A 90 12.47 -11.38 -3.92
N THR A 91 11.69 -12.36 -4.33
CA THR A 91 11.46 -12.67 -5.74
C THR A 91 10.04 -12.28 -6.10
N VAL A 92 9.85 -11.53 -7.19
CA VAL A 92 8.53 -11.16 -7.69
C VAL A 92 8.23 -11.94 -8.95
N ILE A 93 7.07 -12.60 -9.00
CA ILE A 93 6.54 -13.23 -10.21
C ILE A 93 5.45 -12.30 -10.75
N THR A 94 5.53 -11.94 -12.04
CA THR A 94 4.54 -11.09 -12.71
C THR A 94 4.01 -11.76 -13.97
N GLY A 95 2.72 -11.54 -14.29
CA GLY A 95 2.03 -12.20 -15.39
C GLY A 95 1.70 -13.65 -15.07
N GLY A 96 1.53 -14.47 -16.11
CA GLY A 96 1.11 -15.87 -15.93
C GLY A 96 -0.37 -16.03 -15.55
N LYS A 97 -0.71 -17.16 -14.95
CA LYS A 97 -2.09 -17.52 -14.56
C LYS A 97 -2.18 -17.69 -13.04
N MET A 98 -3.10 -16.97 -12.43
CA MET A 98 -3.40 -17.16 -11.01
C MET A 98 -4.03 -18.53 -10.75
N VAL A 99 -3.56 -19.22 -9.72
CA VAL A 99 -4.14 -20.46 -9.20
C VAL A 99 -5.13 -20.14 -8.09
N ASN A 100 -6.32 -20.71 -8.17
CA ASN A 100 -7.41 -20.47 -7.20
C ASN A 100 -7.75 -18.98 -7.02
N GLY A 101 -7.65 -18.17 -8.08
CA GLY A 101 -8.02 -16.76 -8.04
C GLY A 101 -9.50 -16.56 -7.68
N LYS A 102 -9.77 -15.69 -6.71
CA LYS A 102 -11.12 -15.29 -6.28
C LYS A 102 -11.16 -13.79 -6.07
N THR A 103 -12.23 -13.14 -6.50
CA THR A 103 -12.50 -11.75 -6.17
C THR A 103 -12.73 -11.65 -4.66
N THR A 104 -11.93 -10.86 -3.98
CA THR A 104 -12.02 -10.62 -2.52
C THR A 104 -12.68 -9.29 -2.20
N GLU A 105 -12.48 -8.29 -3.07
CA GLU A 105 -13.07 -6.96 -3.02
C GLU A 105 -13.29 -6.45 -4.46
N PRO A 106 -14.04 -5.39 -4.69
CA PRO A 106 -14.17 -4.80 -6.04
C PRO A 106 -12.80 -4.47 -6.64
N ASN A 107 -12.53 -5.00 -7.83
CA ASN A 107 -11.26 -4.86 -8.58
C ASN A 107 -10.03 -5.52 -7.91
N GLU A 108 -10.23 -6.40 -6.91
CA GLU A 108 -9.17 -7.13 -6.20
C GLU A 108 -9.38 -8.64 -6.33
N ILE A 109 -8.41 -9.34 -6.89
CA ILE A 109 -8.40 -10.80 -7.00
C ILE A 109 -7.21 -11.34 -6.22
N ARG A 110 -7.44 -12.34 -5.39
CA ARG A 110 -6.42 -13.05 -4.62
C ARG A 110 -6.41 -14.52 -5.00
N GLY A 111 -5.22 -15.10 -5.09
CA GLY A 111 -5.03 -16.52 -5.37
C GLY A 111 -3.94 -17.14 -4.53
N SER A 112 -3.76 -18.46 -4.65
CA SER A 112 -2.76 -19.19 -3.88
C SER A 112 -1.35 -19.07 -4.46
N SER A 113 -1.24 -18.97 -5.80
CA SER A 113 0.05 -18.87 -6.49
C SER A 113 -0.14 -18.39 -7.94
N ILE A 114 0.98 -18.22 -8.64
CA ILE A 114 1.01 -17.97 -10.09
C ILE A 114 1.69 -19.16 -10.79
N GLN A 115 1.09 -19.63 -11.85
CA GLN A 115 1.65 -20.63 -12.77
C GLN A 115 2.20 -19.91 -14.01
N GLY A 116 3.49 -20.10 -14.29
CA GLY A 116 4.19 -19.35 -15.34
C GLY A 116 4.51 -17.92 -14.90
N GLY A 117 4.62 -17.01 -15.85
CA GLY A 117 4.98 -15.61 -15.60
C GLY A 117 6.49 -15.37 -15.60
N GLN A 118 6.88 -14.11 -15.46
CA GLN A 118 8.26 -13.67 -15.37
C GLN A 118 8.70 -13.60 -13.91
N THR A 119 9.83 -14.22 -13.61
CA THR A 119 10.42 -14.24 -12.26
C THR A 119 11.60 -13.27 -12.19
N GLN A 120 11.59 -12.36 -11.23
CA GLN A 120 12.62 -11.33 -11.03
C GLN A 120 13.03 -11.29 -9.56
N LYS A 121 14.33 -11.37 -9.28
CA LYS A 121 14.87 -11.13 -7.93
C LYS A 121 14.99 -9.64 -7.70
N MET A 122 14.68 -9.21 -6.49
CA MET A 122 14.78 -7.81 -6.06
C MET A 122 15.49 -7.74 -4.71
N GLY A 123 16.38 -6.76 -4.59
CA GLY A 123 17.09 -6.41 -3.36
C GLY A 123 16.99 -4.92 -3.07
N VAL A 124 17.67 -4.48 -2.01
CA VAL A 124 17.67 -3.08 -1.58
C VAL A 124 18.06 -2.13 -2.71
N GLY A 125 17.22 -1.12 -2.94
CA GLY A 125 17.41 -0.12 -4.00
C GLY A 125 16.71 -0.43 -5.31
N ASP A 126 16.21 -1.67 -5.49
CA ASP A 126 15.49 -2.05 -6.71
C ASP A 126 14.07 -1.48 -6.72
N ILE A 127 13.60 -1.16 -7.93
CA ILE A 127 12.24 -0.70 -8.20
C ILE A 127 11.59 -1.64 -9.22
N ILE A 128 10.34 -1.99 -8.98
CA ILE A 128 9.49 -2.63 -9.99
C ILE A 128 8.20 -1.85 -10.16
N HIS A 129 7.78 -1.70 -11.42
CA HIS A 129 6.45 -1.21 -11.79
C HIS A 129 5.61 -2.39 -12.28
N ILE A 130 4.46 -2.58 -11.67
CA ILE A 130 3.48 -3.60 -12.03
C ILE A 130 2.22 -2.87 -12.52
N GLN A 131 1.92 -2.98 -13.79
CA GLN A 131 0.74 -2.35 -14.41
C GLN A 131 -0.56 -2.92 -13.81
N ALA A 132 -1.62 -2.14 -13.84
CA ALA A 132 -2.96 -2.63 -13.50
C ALA A 132 -3.29 -3.90 -14.31
N ASN A 133 -4.16 -4.72 -13.76
CA ASN A 133 -4.59 -5.99 -14.36
C ASN A 133 -3.46 -7.01 -14.62
N THR A 134 -2.32 -6.87 -13.92
CA THR A 134 -1.19 -7.81 -14.01
C THR A 134 -1.15 -8.71 -12.77
N PRO A 135 -1.36 -10.04 -12.91
CA PRO A 135 -1.14 -10.98 -11.80
C PRO A 135 0.28 -10.87 -11.28
N HIS A 136 0.44 -10.80 -9.97
CA HIS A 136 1.77 -10.76 -9.35
C HIS A 136 1.78 -11.45 -8.00
N GLN A 137 2.97 -11.90 -7.58
CA GLN A 137 3.18 -12.56 -6.30
C GLN A 137 4.58 -12.27 -5.79
N MET A 138 4.69 -11.91 -4.51
CA MET A 138 5.97 -11.76 -3.83
C MET A 138 6.31 -13.07 -3.10
N ILE A 139 7.44 -13.65 -3.47
CA ILE A 139 7.98 -14.90 -2.94
C ILE A 139 9.17 -14.59 -2.05
N LEU A 140 9.17 -15.12 -0.84
CA LEU A 140 10.31 -15.05 0.07
C LEU A 140 10.90 -16.45 0.30
N ALA A 141 12.23 -16.53 0.27
CA ALA A 141 12.93 -17.71 0.72
C ALA A 141 12.77 -17.89 2.24
N PRO A 142 12.84 -19.11 2.77
CA PRO A 142 12.78 -19.35 4.21
C PRO A 142 13.83 -18.51 4.98
N GLY A 143 13.38 -17.78 6.00
CA GLY A 143 14.24 -16.91 6.82
C GLY A 143 14.57 -15.55 6.21
N HIS A 144 14.14 -15.27 4.97
CA HIS A 144 14.27 -13.96 4.37
C HIS A 144 13.10 -13.05 4.77
N THR A 145 13.35 -11.76 4.79
CA THR A 145 12.36 -10.72 5.04
C THR A 145 12.48 -9.63 3.99
N VAL A 146 11.43 -8.87 3.77
CA VAL A 146 11.47 -7.72 2.89
C VAL A 146 10.64 -6.57 3.45
N THR A 147 11.21 -5.36 3.41
CA THR A 147 10.50 -4.10 3.67
C THR A 147 10.54 -3.27 2.39
N TYR A 148 9.41 -2.77 1.99
CA TYR A 148 9.28 -2.02 0.74
C TYR A 148 8.29 -0.87 0.85
N PHE A 149 8.62 0.21 0.17
CA PHE A 149 7.72 1.33 -0.07
C PHE A 149 6.87 1.03 -1.31
N VAL A 150 5.60 1.42 -1.26
CA VAL A 150 4.66 1.22 -2.36
C VAL A 150 3.99 2.52 -2.72
N VAL A 151 3.87 2.78 -4.02
CA VAL A 151 2.92 3.75 -4.56
C VAL A 151 1.87 2.98 -5.35
N LYS A 152 0.60 3.06 -4.92
CA LYS A 152 -0.54 2.50 -5.64
C LYS A 152 -1.24 3.60 -6.41
N VAL A 153 -1.28 3.49 -7.74
CA VAL A 153 -1.84 4.50 -8.65
C VAL A 153 -3.12 3.96 -9.26
N ASN A 154 -4.23 4.68 -9.11
CA ASN A 154 -5.50 4.35 -9.77
C ASN A 154 -5.41 4.67 -11.28
N GLU A 155 -5.84 3.74 -12.12
CA GLU A 155 -5.92 3.83 -13.59
C GLU A 155 -7.36 3.75 -14.08
#